data_8360d34643e1faaeb02c505bfadc3ba3
#
_entry.id   8360d34643e1faaeb02c505bfadc3ba3
#
_cell.length_a   1.000
_cell.length_b   1.000
_cell.length_c   1.000
_cell.angle_alpha   90.00
_cell.angle_beta   90.00
_cell.angle_gamma   90.00
#
_symmetry.space_group_name_H-M   'P 1'
#
loop_
_entity.id
_entity.type
_entity.pdbx_description
1 polymer ?
#
loop_
_entity_poly.entity_id
_entity_poly.type
_entity_poly.pdbx_seq_one_letter_code
_entity_poly.pdbx_strand_id
1 'polypeptide(L)'
;MTIPHIKLTDTMLNKYIIDAKKDVLDLFDIGLEDFNYTRKPSAIYVSADYESDTEIQVQIKFYKTTRGDKRMSIPNLRKYAEVGDYLWFQDISQEDGGLYFRIHIGKELPLDEEQYEQLQVRYG
;
A
#
# COMPACT_ATOMS: atom_id res chain seq x y z
N MET A 1 6.97 -18.59 -1.23
CA MET A 1 6.76 -17.29 -1.87
C MET A 1 6.43 -16.27 -0.80
N THR A 2 7.09 -15.13 -0.84
CA THR A 2 6.91 -14.10 0.19
C THR A 2 5.69 -13.26 -0.14
N ILE A 3 4.84 -12.97 0.85
CA ILE A 3 3.70 -12.09 0.62
C ILE A 3 4.20 -10.67 0.31
N PRO A 4 3.49 -9.90 -0.53
CA PRO A 4 3.85 -8.51 -0.80
C PRO A 4 3.85 -7.70 0.49
N HIS A 5 5.01 -7.12 0.83
CA HIS A 5 5.15 -6.36 2.07
C HIS A 5 6.26 -5.33 1.94
N ILE A 6 6.29 -4.42 2.89
CA ILE A 6 7.30 -3.39 3.00
C ILE A 6 7.85 -3.43 4.41
N LYS A 7 9.17 -3.56 4.55
CA LYS A 7 9.82 -3.39 5.85
C LYS A 7 10.15 -1.91 6.01
N LEU A 8 9.57 -1.27 7.01
CA LEU A 8 9.66 0.17 7.17
C LEU A 8 11.03 0.61 7.65
N THR A 9 11.58 1.60 6.97
CA THR A 9 12.86 2.21 7.30
C THR A 9 12.66 3.61 7.87
N ASP A 10 13.72 4.16 8.45
CA ASP A 10 13.71 5.53 8.94
C ASP A 10 13.32 6.53 7.84
N THR A 11 13.88 6.37 6.64
CA THR A 11 13.58 7.24 5.51
C THR A 11 12.10 7.21 5.13
N MET A 12 11.51 6.02 5.12
CA MET A 12 10.09 5.87 4.79
C MET A 12 9.19 6.61 5.77
N LEU A 13 9.52 6.53 7.06
CA LEU A 13 8.71 7.16 8.10
C LEU A 13 8.95 8.66 8.23
N ASN A 14 10.19 9.10 8.13
CA ASN A 14 10.56 10.50 8.39
C ASN A 14 10.49 11.38 7.15
N LYS A 15 10.73 10.83 5.97
CA LYS A 15 10.70 11.57 4.71
C LYS A 15 9.49 11.23 3.84
N TYR A 16 8.67 10.28 4.27
CA TYR A 16 7.49 9.82 3.54
C TYR A 16 7.83 9.34 2.12
N ILE A 17 9.01 8.73 1.94
CA ILE A 17 9.45 8.19 0.67
C ILE A 17 9.43 6.66 0.78
N ILE A 18 8.50 6.04 0.06
CA ILE A 18 8.37 4.58 0.02
C ILE A 18 8.44 4.15 -1.44
N ASP A 19 9.40 3.28 -1.75
CA ASP A 19 9.48 2.71 -3.10
C ASP A 19 8.30 1.76 -3.32
N ALA A 20 7.60 1.94 -4.43
CA ALA A 20 6.49 1.07 -4.80
C ALA A 20 7.04 -0.11 -5.60
N LYS A 21 7.26 -1.23 -4.94
CA LYS A 21 7.78 -2.45 -5.55
C LYS A 21 6.76 -3.06 -6.49
N LYS A 22 7.26 -3.83 -7.46
CA LYS A 22 6.42 -4.46 -8.47
C LYS A 22 5.32 -5.33 -7.84
N ASP A 23 5.66 -6.14 -6.84
CA ASP A 23 4.68 -7.03 -6.21
C ASP A 23 3.58 -6.25 -5.48
N VAL A 24 3.91 -5.12 -4.87
CA VAL A 24 2.92 -4.23 -4.26
C VAL A 24 2.06 -3.57 -5.32
N LEU A 25 2.66 -3.07 -6.41
CA LEU A 25 1.90 -2.49 -7.52
C LEU A 25 0.96 -3.50 -8.15
N ASP A 26 1.40 -4.74 -8.30
CA ASP A 26 0.56 -5.81 -8.84
C ASP A 26 -0.63 -6.10 -7.91
N LEU A 27 -0.43 -6.05 -6.61
CA LEU A 27 -1.50 -6.23 -5.64
C LEU A 27 -2.59 -5.16 -5.79
N PHE A 28 -2.20 -3.91 -6.07
CA PHE A 28 -3.11 -2.80 -6.29
C PHE A 28 -3.60 -2.69 -7.73
N ASP A 29 -3.16 -3.61 -8.59
CA ASP A 29 -3.51 -3.64 -10.02
C ASP A 29 -3.11 -2.35 -10.74
N ILE A 30 -1.92 -1.86 -10.47
CA ILE A 30 -1.37 -0.65 -11.07
C ILE A 30 -0.27 -1.03 -12.07
N GLY A 31 -0.48 -0.69 -13.34
CA GLY A 31 0.47 -0.95 -14.41
C GLY A 31 1.37 0.24 -14.72
N LEU A 32 2.38 0.02 -15.56
CA LEU A 32 3.30 1.09 -15.98
C LEU A 32 2.59 2.20 -16.74
N GLU A 33 1.59 1.86 -17.51
CA GLU A 33 0.81 2.80 -18.30
C GLU A 33 -0.03 3.75 -17.45
N ASP A 34 -0.25 3.40 -16.19
CA ASP A 34 -0.99 4.25 -15.26
C ASP A 34 -0.16 5.43 -14.79
N PHE A 35 1.15 5.39 -15.02
CA PHE A 35 2.07 6.47 -14.67
C PHE A 35 2.39 7.30 -15.90
N ASN A 36 1.75 8.44 -16.05
CA ASN A 36 1.94 9.30 -17.22
C ASN A 36 2.93 10.44 -16.90
N TYR A 37 4.01 10.51 -17.69
CA TYR A 37 5.05 11.50 -17.51
C TYR A 37 4.84 12.82 -18.24
N THR A 38 4.01 12.84 -19.25
CA THR A 38 3.89 13.98 -20.13
C THR A 38 3.05 15.11 -19.55
N ARG A 39 2.42 14.84 -18.42
CA ARG A 39 1.61 15.83 -17.72
C ARG A 39 2.07 15.88 -16.27
N LYS A 40 1.75 16.97 -15.57
CA LYS A 40 2.00 17.11 -14.13
C LYS A 40 1.61 15.84 -13.39
N PRO A 41 2.33 15.51 -12.30
CA PRO A 41 2.34 14.16 -11.77
C PRO A 41 0.94 13.61 -11.64
N SER A 42 0.62 12.70 -12.54
CA SER A 42 -0.59 11.92 -12.36
C SER A 42 -0.32 11.04 -11.15
N ALA A 43 -1.05 11.29 -10.10
CA ALA A 43 -1.02 10.42 -8.94
C ALA A 43 -2.27 9.55 -9.00
N ILE A 44 -2.10 8.31 -8.60
CA ILE A 44 -3.21 7.37 -8.46
C ILE A 44 -3.50 7.27 -6.97
N TYR A 45 -4.76 7.46 -6.60
CA TYR A 45 -5.17 7.42 -5.21
C TYR A 45 -6.06 6.20 -4.97
N VAL A 46 -5.75 5.43 -3.94
CA VAL A 46 -6.52 4.26 -3.56
C VAL A 46 -6.98 4.43 -2.12
N SER A 47 -8.28 4.28 -1.89
CA SER A 47 -8.88 4.40 -0.56
C SER A 47 -8.48 3.22 0.32
N ALA A 48 -8.17 3.52 1.57
CA ALA A 48 -7.73 2.52 2.54
C ALA A 48 -8.05 2.96 3.96
N ASP A 49 -7.96 2.03 4.89
CA ASP A 49 -7.93 2.34 6.31
C ASP A 49 -6.79 1.57 6.98
N TYR A 50 -6.51 1.90 8.22
CA TYR A 50 -5.59 1.13 9.05
C TYR A 50 -6.37 0.08 9.83
N GLU A 51 -5.85 -1.13 9.90
CA GLU A 51 -6.49 -2.21 10.67
C GLU A 51 -6.71 -1.80 12.11
N SER A 52 -5.79 -1.03 12.69
CA SER A 52 -5.89 -0.54 14.07
C SER A 52 -6.84 0.66 14.23
N ASP A 53 -7.32 1.25 13.13
CA ASP A 53 -8.20 2.41 13.18
C ASP A 53 -9.05 2.47 11.90
N THR A 54 -10.02 1.58 11.82
CA THR A 54 -10.83 1.40 10.60
C THR A 54 -11.83 2.51 10.35
N GLU A 55 -12.06 3.40 11.31
CA GLU A 55 -13.00 4.51 11.16
C GLU A 55 -12.40 5.66 10.37
N ILE A 56 -11.08 5.70 10.20
CA ILE A 56 -10.40 6.78 9.50
C ILE A 56 -9.96 6.29 8.12
N GLN A 57 -10.62 6.83 7.09
CA GLN A 57 -10.24 6.54 5.71
C GLN A 57 -9.08 7.43 5.30
N VAL A 58 -8.10 6.83 4.64
CA VAL A 58 -6.97 7.54 4.05
C VAL A 58 -6.88 7.24 2.56
N GLN A 59 -6.09 8.02 1.84
CA GLN A 59 -5.82 7.80 0.43
C GLN A 59 -4.35 7.46 0.25
N ILE A 60 -4.07 6.23 -0.18
CA ILE A 60 -2.70 5.85 -0.55
C ILE A 60 -2.42 6.47 -1.91
N LYS A 61 -1.34 7.22 -2.00
CA LYS A 61 -0.94 7.90 -3.23
C LYS A 61 0.17 7.13 -3.92
N PHE A 62 -0.02 6.80 -5.18
CA PHE A 62 1.02 6.21 -6.04
C PHE A 62 1.43 7.25 -7.06
N TYR A 63 2.73 7.45 -7.22
CA TYR A 63 3.25 8.46 -8.14
C TYR A 63 4.61 8.06 -8.68
N LYS A 64 5.07 8.78 -9.69
CA LYS A 64 6.34 8.53 -10.34
C LYS A 64 7.15 9.82 -10.33
N THR A 65 8.41 9.75 -9.93
CA THR A 65 9.28 10.90 -9.92
C THR A 65 9.74 11.25 -11.35
N THR A 66 10.30 12.45 -11.51
CA THR A 66 10.85 12.86 -12.80
C THR A 66 11.99 11.96 -13.27
N ARG A 67 12.68 11.28 -12.34
CA ARG A 67 13.74 10.33 -12.66
C ARG A 67 13.24 8.92 -12.98
N GLY A 68 11.95 8.69 -12.82
CA GLY A 68 11.37 7.40 -13.14
C GLY A 68 11.10 6.48 -11.96
N ASP A 69 11.41 6.91 -10.76
CA ASP A 69 11.18 6.09 -9.57
C ASP A 69 9.70 6.02 -9.25
N LYS A 70 9.18 4.82 -9.08
CA LYS A 70 7.80 4.60 -8.65
C LYS A 70 7.76 4.62 -7.14
N ARG A 71 6.88 5.44 -6.60
CA ARG A 71 6.79 5.65 -5.15
C ARG A 71 5.35 5.65 -4.69
N MET A 72 5.18 5.43 -3.39
CA MET A 72 3.88 5.52 -2.73
C MET A 72 4.01 6.35 -1.47
N SER A 73 2.90 6.95 -1.07
CA SER A 73 2.81 7.73 0.16
C SER A 73 1.56 7.33 0.90
N ILE A 74 1.70 7.08 2.20
CA ILE A 74 0.59 6.64 3.05
C ILE A 74 0.42 7.68 4.16
N PRO A 75 -0.73 8.37 4.22
CA PRO A 75 -0.94 9.40 5.25
C PRO A 75 -0.92 8.83 6.66
N ASN A 76 -0.37 9.57 7.58
CA ASN A 76 -0.36 9.28 9.02
C ASN A 76 0.40 8.00 9.41
N LEU A 77 1.26 7.49 8.53
CA LEU A 77 1.97 6.23 8.79
C LEU A 77 2.76 6.25 10.11
N ARG A 78 3.39 7.38 10.44
CA ARG A 78 4.18 7.52 11.67
C ARG A 78 3.35 7.38 12.95
N LYS A 79 2.05 7.62 12.86
CA LYS A 79 1.15 7.48 14.00
C LYS A 79 0.94 6.00 14.37
N TYR A 80 1.07 5.12 13.39
CA TYR A 80 0.72 3.71 13.54
C TYR A 80 1.90 2.76 13.46
N ALA A 81 3.07 3.22 13.01
CA ALA A 81 4.20 2.36 12.70
C ALA A 81 5.52 2.89 13.23
N GLU A 82 6.46 1.99 13.44
CA GLU A 82 7.83 2.29 13.86
C GLU A 82 8.82 1.70 12.86
N VAL A 83 10.06 2.20 12.89
CA VAL A 83 11.16 1.65 12.07
C VAL A 83 11.32 0.17 12.38
N GLY A 84 11.41 -0.63 11.32
CA GLY A 84 11.54 -2.08 11.43
C GLY A 84 10.23 -2.83 11.38
N ASP A 85 9.10 -2.15 11.49
CA ASP A 85 7.80 -2.80 11.34
C ASP A 85 7.59 -3.26 9.91
N TYR A 86 6.77 -4.28 9.75
CA TYR A 86 6.31 -4.75 8.45
C TYR A 86 4.93 -4.18 8.13
N LEU A 87 4.77 -3.78 6.88
CA LEU A 87 3.53 -3.23 6.33
C LEU A 87 3.03 -4.17 5.24
N TRP A 88 1.77 -4.56 5.28
CA TRP A 88 1.16 -5.32 4.20
C TRP A 88 -0.30 -4.89 4.02
N PHE A 89 -0.92 -5.34 2.94
CA PHE A 89 -2.22 -4.85 2.54
C PHE A 89 -3.21 -5.98 2.34
N GLN A 90 -4.43 -5.76 2.78
CA GLN A 90 -5.54 -6.65 2.56
C GLN A 90 -6.51 -5.99 1.60
N ASP A 91 -6.85 -6.67 0.52
CA ASP A 91 -7.87 -6.20 -0.41
C ASP A 91 -9.25 -6.50 0.17
N ILE A 92 -9.95 -5.46 0.59
CA ILE A 92 -11.31 -5.54 1.10
C ILE A 92 -12.30 -4.84 0.17
N SER A 93 -11.93 -4.67 -1.09
CA SER A 93 -12.77 -4.06 -2.11
C SER A 93 -14.07 -4.84 -2.27
N GLN A 94 -15.17 -4.10 -2.39
CA GLN A 94 -16.47 -4.69 -2.67
C GLN A 94 -16.77 -4.54 -4.16
N GLU A 95 -17.57 -5.46 -4.70
CA GLU A 95 -17.86 -5.52 -6.12
C GLU A 95 -18.36 -4.18 -6.67
N ASP A 96 -19.19 -3.48 -5.92
CA ASP A 96 -19.79 -2.20 -6.37
C ASP A 96 -19.09 -0.97 -5.82
N GLY A 97 -18.12 -1.12 -4.93
CA GLY A 97 -17.52 -0.02 -4.20
C GLY A 97 -16.18 0.48 -4.70
N GLY A 98 -15.62 -0.15 -5.74
CA GLY A 98 -14.27 0.16 -6.19
C GLY A 98 -13.20 -0.39 -5.27
N LEU A 99 -11.95 0.01 -5.50
CA LEU A 99 -10.82 -0.48 -4.73
C LEU A 99 -10.81 0.08 -3.32
N TYR A 100 -10.66 -0.82 -2.36
CA TYR A 100 -10.51 -0.44 -0.95
C TYR A 100 -9.59 -1.44 -0.26
N PHE A 101 -8.59 -0.94 0.45
CA PHE A 101 -7.59 -1.77 1.10
C PHE A 101 -7.51 -1.51 2.60
N ARG A 102 -7.10 -2.52 3.33
CA ARG A 102 -6.80 -2.38 4.76
C ARG A 102 -5.31 -2.52 4.97
N ILE A 103 -4.74 -1.56 5.70
CA ILE A 103 -3.31 -1.49 5.98
C ILE A 103 -3.03 -2.22 7.29
N HIS A 104 -2.20 -3.26 7.22
CA HIS A 104 -1.76 -4.01 8.38
C HIS A 104 -0.31 -3.67 8.70
N ILE A 105 -0.02 -3.51 9.98
CA ILE A 105 1.32 -3.20 10.49
C ILE A 105 1.61 -4.12 11.66
N GLY A 106 2.80 -4.72 11.67
CA GLY A 106 3.20 -5.59 12.76
C GLY A 106 4.70 -5.76 12.84
N LYS A 107 5.15 -6.30 13.96
CA LYS A 107 6.58 -6.53 14.21
C LYS A 107 7.14 -7.69 13.40
N GLU A 108 6.26 -8.58 12.94
CA GLU A 108 6.60 -9.75 12.15
C GLU A 108 5.53 -9.93 11.07
N LEU A 109 5.87 -10.67 10.02
CA LEU A 109 4.87 -11.13 9.06
C LEU A 109 4.17 -12.35 9.68
N PRO A 110 2.96 -12.19 10.21
CA PRO A 110 2.34 -13.25 11.03
C PRO A 110 1.69 -14.35 10.22
N LEU A 111 1.57 -14.15 8.91
CA LEU A 111 0.75 -15.02 8.07
C LEU A 111 1.61 -15.92 7.21
N ASP A 112 1.20 -17.19 7.11
CA ASP A 112 1.70 -18.03 6.04
C ASP A 112 0.97 -17.66 4.75
N GLU A 113 1.39 -18.25 3.63
CA GLU A 113 0.85 -17.94 2.32
C GLU A 113 -0.65 -18.22 2.23
N GLU A 114 -1.10 -19.32 2.81
CA GLU A 114 -2.51 -19.70 2.79
C GLU A 114 -3.38 -18.69 3.53
N GLN A 115 -2.96 -18.29 4.72
CA GLN A 115 -3.70 -17.31 5.52
C GLN A 115 -3.76 -15.96 4.80
N TYR A 116 -2.66 -15.56 4.16
CA TYR A 116 -2.62 -14.31 3.41
C TYR A 116 -3.60 -14.34 2.23
N GLU A 117 -3.64 -15.45 1.50
CA GLU A 117 -4.58 -15.59 0.39
C GLU A 117 -6.03 -15.48 0.84
N GLN A 118 -6.37 -16.03 2.00
CA GLN A 118 -7.69 -15.90 2.58
C GLN A 118 -8.05 -14.44 2.88
N LEU A 119 -7.10 -13.65 3.33
CA LEU A 119 -7.32 -12.21 3.58
C LEU A 119 -7.56 -11.43 2.28
N GLN A 120 -7.08 -11.94 1.14
CA GLN A 120 -7.26 -11.28 -0.15
C GLN A 120 -8.56 -11.65 -0.85
N VAL A 121 -9.39 -12.48 -0.25
CA VAL A 121 -10.69 -12.82 -0.81
C VAL A 121 -11.59 -11.58 -0.78
N ARG A 122 -12.11 -11.23 -1.95
CA ARG A 122 -13.03 -10.10 -2.07
C ARG A 122 -14.45 -10.54 -1.72
N TYR A 123 -15.13 -9.68 -1.01
CA TYR A 123 -16.54 -9.88 -0.72
C TYR A 123 -17.35 -9.42 -1.92
N GLY A 124 -17.97 -10.33 -2.59
CA GLY A 124 -18.77 -9.99 -3.76
C GLY A 124 -20.10 -10.67 -3.74
#